data_8b59b837d1f0acc8807b2e3cd3401873
#
_entry.id   8b59b837d1f0acc8807b2e3cd3401873
#
_cell.length_a   1.000
_cell.length_b   1.000
_cell.length_c   1.000
_cell.angle_alpha   90.00
_cell.angle_beta   90.00
_cell.angle_gamma   90.00
#
_symmetry.space_group_name_H-M   'P 1'
#
loop_
_entity.id
_entity.type
_entity.pdbx_description
1 polymer ?
#
loop_
_entity_poly.entity_id
_entity_poly.type
_entity_poly.pdbx_seq_one_letter_code
_entity_poly.pdbx_strand_id
1 'polypeptide(L)'
;IDMAVEGSDLSREEIIDYLKDAEPSNRAVQARSNQPEVKATWDDYLSKRVTSRRINNGVLFLKDHIDIFESAEKDFGVSKFYIASIIGMETNYGSYYGSYNPLDTIFTRAFEPNSNFWQKELIQLFILSKRYNLNPKKIKSSWSGAIGLGQFIPSSYNAYGVDYDLNGIVDLLGSKEDGIASVANYLQANGWIKGKIAAIQIDFNGDFTNLSEDQINELNLPFELNNFRTKIYAEELKKAGFDFEEEYLSLISPILVQQKDLTKLYLGFDNFRVITKYNRSSKYALAVHQLAMEISKKFYE
;
A
#
# COMPACT_ATOMS: atom_id res chain seq x y z
N ILE A 1 -11.29 24.76 12.66
CA ILE A 1 -12.27 24.32 13.68
C ILE A 1 -13.65 24.22 13.04
N ASP A 2 -14.18 25.26 12.41
CA ASP A 2 -15.55 25.30 11.88
C ASP A 2 -15.82 24.14 10.90
N MET A 3 -14.92 23.91 9.94
CA MET A 3 -14.99 22.77 9.03
C MET A 3 -15.03 21.40 9.76
N ALA A 4 -14.38 21.28 10.91
CA ALA A 4 -14.38 20.06 11.69
C ALA A 4 -15.71 19.87 12.45
N VAL A 5 -16.27 20.95 12.98
CA VAL A 5 -17.61 20.94 13.61
C VAL A 5 -18.70 20.60 12.60
N GLU A 6 -18.64 21.20 11.40
CA GLU A 6 -19.62 20.96 10.33
C GLU A 6 -19.50 19.55 9.71
N GLY A 7 -18.27 18.99 9.69
CA GLY A 7 -17.97 17.70 9.06
C GLY A 7 -17.95 16.49 9.99
N SER A 8 -18.31 16.65 11.27
CA SER A 8 -18.29 15.57 12.26
C SER A 8 -19.29 15.80 13.39
N ASP A 9 -19.40 14.82 14.28
CA ASP A 9 -20.16 14.87 15.54
C ASP A 9 -19.33 15.39 16.74
N LEU A 10 -18.17 16.04 16.44
CA LEU A 10 -17.29 16.60 17.45
C LEU A 10 -17.74 18.01 17.87
N SER A 11 -17.72 18.28 19.17
CA SER A 11 -17.93 19.65 19.66
C SER A 11 -16.71 20.53 19.41
N ARG A 12 -16.90 21.84 19.45
CA ARG A 12 -15.80 22.81 19.33
C ARG A 12 -14.77 22.63 20.45
N GLU A 13 -15.21 22.32 21.65
CA GLU A 13 -14.35 22.07 22.82
C GLU A 13 -13.50 20.80 22.63
N GLU A 14 -14.08 19.72 22.14
CA GLU A 14 -13.35 18.48 21.82
C GLU A 14 -12.26 18.72 20.79
N ILE A 15 -12.54 19.48 19.73
CA ILE A 15 -11.55 19.79 18.69
C ILE A 15 -10.42 20.65 19.26
N ILE A 16 -10.74 21.64 20.10
CA ILE A 16 -9.74 22.48 20.76
C ILE A 16 -8.88 21.62 21.70
N ASP A 17 -9.47 20.67 22.40
CA ASP A 17 -8.76 19.76 23.31
C ASP A 17 -7.75 18.88 22.56
N TYR A 18 -8.11 18.34 21.39
CA TYR A 18 -7.17 17.62 20.54
C TYR A 18 -6.06 18.51 19.97
N LEU A 19 -6.38 19.74 19.59
CA LEU A 19 -5.42 20.66 18.97
C LEU A 19 -4.42 21.26 19.96
N LYS A 20 -4.75 21.38 21.24
CA LYS A 20 -3.86 22.02 22.25
C LYS A 20 -2.50 21.32 22.38
N ASP A 21 -2.45 20.00 22.10
CA ASP A 21 -1.25 19.18 22.20
C ASP A 21 -0.53 19.03 20.85
N ALA A 22 -1.07 19.60 19.76
CA ALA A 22 -0.49 19.48 18.42
C ALA A 22 0.73 20.39 18.26
N GLU A 23 1.81 19.84 17.72
CA GLU A 23 3.05 20.57 17.46
C GLU A 23 3.51 20.38 16.01
N PRO A 24 4.02 21.44 15.33
CA PRO A 24 4.60 21.29 14.01
C PRO A 24 5.81 20.33 13.99
N SER A 25 5.83 19.39 13.05
CA SER A 25 6.88 18.39 12.90
C SER A 25 7.76 18.65 11.68
N ASN A 26 8.85 19.41 11.84
CA ASN A 26 9.85 19.62 10.78
C ASN A 26 10.45 18.30 10.27
N ARG A 27 10.56 17.30 11.15
CA ARG A 27 11.05 15.96 10.80
C ARG A 27 10.11 15.26 9.81
N ALA A 28 8.80 15.40 9.94
CA ALA A 28 7.82 14.84 9.00
C ALA A 28 7.90 15.51 7.63
N VAL A 29 8.10 16.84 7.58
CA VAL A 29 8.31 17.59 6.35
C VAL A 29 9.55 17.11 5.61
N GLN A 30 10.68 16.93 6.30
CA GLN A 30 11.93 16.43 5.71
C GLN A 30 11.80 14.99 5.19
N ALA A 31 11.08 14.13 5.89
CA ALA A 31 10.88 12.73 5.47
C ALA A 31 10.15 12.62 4.13
N ARG A 32 9.21 13.53 3.84
CA ARG A 32 8.48 13.60 2.56
C ARG A 32 9.39 13.71 1.35
N SER A 33 10.49 14.45 1.44
CA SER A 33 11.43 14.66 0.31
C SER A 33 12.29 13.44 -0.02
N ASN A 34 12.23 12.38 0.79
CA ASN A 34 13.09 11.20 0.68
C ASN A 34 12.32 9.90 0.39
N GLN A 35 11.17 9.98 -0.30
CA GLN A 35 10.35 8.80 -0.62
C GLN A 35 11.10 7.85 -1.58
N PRO A 36 11.32 6.58 -1.20
CA PRO A 36 12.01 5.60 -2.04
C PRO A 36 11.28 5.31 -3.36
N GLU A 37 9.95 5.37 -3.36
CA GLU A 37 9.11 5.16 -4.54
C GLU A 37 9.43 6.12 -5.68
N VAL A 38 9.92 7.32 -5.34
CA VAL A 38 10.27 8.38 -6.31
C VAL A 38 11.75 8.33 -6.67
N LYS A 39 12.64 8.13 -5.67
CA LYS A 39 14.08 8.32 -5.83
C LYS A 39 14.87 7.06 -6.17
N ALA A 40 14.40 5.89 -5.73
CA ALA A 40 15.12 4.64 -5.96
C ALA A 40 14.92 4.14 -7.39
N THR A 41 15.93 3.50 -7.95
CA THR A 41 15.77 2.68 -9.16
C THR A 41 14.82 1.50 -8.89
N TRP A 42 14.35 0.85 -9.94
CA TRP A 42 13.50 -0.35 -9.78
C TRP A 42 14.26 -1.48 -9.07
N ASP A 43 15.48 -1.75 -9.47
CA ASP A 43 16.30 -2.81 -8.87
C ASP A 43 16.60 -2.53 -7.40
N ASP A 44 17.00 -1.31 -7.08
CA ASP A 44 17.21 -0.86 -5.71
C ASP A 44 15.95 -0.96 -4.84
N TYR A 45 14.80 -0.57 -5.39
CA TYR A 45 13.54 -0.62 -4.66
C TYR A 45 13.11 -2.07 -4.39
N LEU A 46 13.10 -2.92 -5.42
CA LEU A 46 12.67 -4.31 -5.32
C LEU A 46 13.62 -5.13 -4.44
N SER A 47 14.93 -5.00 -4.65
CA SER A 47 15.94 -5.75 -3.88
C SER A 47 15.91 -5.46 -2.38
N LYS A 48 15.56 -4.22 -1.98
CA LYS A 48 15.40 -3.81 -0.57
C LYS A 48 14.05 -4.21 0.02
N ARG A 49 13.04 -4.47 -0.82
CA ARG A 49 11.68 -4.82 -0.38
C ARG A 49 11.40 -6.31 -0.40
N VAL A 50 11.91 -7.04 -1.40
CA VAL A 50 11.70 -8.49 -1.55
C VAL A 50 12.99 -9.21 -1.15
N THR A 51 13.23 -9.28 0.16
CA THR A 51 14.44 -9.90 0.74
C THR A 51 14.11 -11.27 1.32
N SER A 52 15.10 -12.19 1.33
CA SER A 52 14.94 -13.51 1.97
C SER A 52 14.47 -13.41 3.43
N ARG A 53 14.95 -12.39 4.16
CA ARG A 53 14.50 -12.14 5.54
C ARG A 53 13.01 -11.79 5.60
N ARG A 54 12.53 -10.89 4.72
CA ARG A 54 11.11 -10.50 4.71
C ARG A 54 10.22 -11.64 4.25
N ILE A 55 10.65 -12.43 3.27
CA ILE A 55 9.95 -13.64 2.83
C ILE A 55 9.81 -14.62 3.98
N ASN A 56 10.92 -14.94 4.68
CA ASN A 56 10.90 -15.86 5.81
C ASN A 56 9.99 -15.39 6.95
N ASN A 57 10.07 -14.09 7.30
CA ASN A 57 9.19 -13.50 8.31
C ASN A 57 7.72 -13.55 7.87
N GLY A 58 7.43 -13.41 6.58
CA GLY A 58 6.08 -13.52 6.04
C GLY A 58 5.51 -14.93 6.18
N VAL A 59 6.32 -15.95 5.89
CA VAL A 59 5.91 -17.36 6.09
C VAL A 59 5.66 -17.64 7.57
N LEU A 60 6.53 -17.17 8.47
CA LEU A 60 6.32 -17.34 9.92
C LEU A 60 5.06 -16.64 10.39
N PHE A 61 4.88 -15.37 10.01
CA PHE A 61 3.69 -14.59 10.38
C PHE A 61 2.39 -15.22 9.87
N LEU A 62 2.39 -15.77 8.65
CA LEU A 62 1.26 -16.53 8.11
C LEU A 62 0.99 -17.80 8.94
N LYS A 63 2.02 -18.57 9.28
CA LYS A 63 1.87 -19.81 10.07
C LYS A 63 1.38 -19.53 11.49
N ASP A 64 1.90 -18.46 12.11
CA ASP A 64 1.53 -18.06 13.47
C ASP A 64 0.06 -17.56 13.58
N HIS A 65 -0.53 -17.08 12.47
CA HIS A 65 -1.88 -16.53 12.41
C HIS A 65 -2.75 -17.18 11.32
N ILE A 66 -2.49 -18.46 11.01
CA ILE A 66 -3.07 -19.11 9.83
C ILE A 66 -4.60 -19.11 9.83
N ASP A 67 -5.23 -19.35 10.96
CA ASP A 67 -6.69 -19.41 11.09
C ASP A 67 -7.33 -18.04 10.75
N ILE A 68 -6.69 -16.95 11.16
CA ILE A 68 -7.14 -15.58 10.87
C ILE A 68 -7.00 -15.29 9.37
N PHE A 69 -5.86 -15.65 8.79
CA PHE A 69 -5.61 -15.44 7.36
C PHE A 69 -6.56 -16.25 6.47
N GLU A 70 -6.85 -17.49 6.82
CA GLU A 70 -7.77 -18.33 6.06
C GLU A 70 -9.22 -17.86 6.18
N SER A 71 -9.62 -17.41 7.36
CA SER A 71 -10.92 -16.79 7.58
C SER A 71 -11.06 -15.49 6.78
N ALA A 72 -10.06 -14.59 6.85
CA ALA A 72 -10.05 -13.34 6.09
C ALA A 72 -10.04 -13.59 4.57
N GLU A 73 -9.25 -14.55 4.07
CA GLU A 73 -9.25 -14.95 2.64
C GLU A 73 -10.62 -15.46 2.21
N LYS A 74 -11.29 -16.25 3.03
CA LYS A 74 -12.64 -16.77 2.77
C LYS A 74 -13.67 -15.65 2.70
N ASP A 75 -13.66 -14.74 3.69
CA ASP A 75 -14.69 -13.72 3.89
C ASP A 75 -14.54 -12.55 2.91
N PHE A 76 -13.31 -12.11 2.66
CA PHE A 76 -13.03 -10.97 1.79
C PHE A 76 -12.58 -11.36 0.37
N GLY A 77 -12.30 -12.63 0.12
CA GLY A 77 -11.87 -13.11 -1.21
C GLY A 77 -10.47 -12.66 -1.62
N VAL A 78 -9.68 -12.13 -0.71
CA VAL A 78 -8.32 -11.66 -0.94
C VAL A 78 -7.34 -12.74 -0.50
N SER A 79 -6.41 -13.14 -1.39
CA SER A 79 -5.43 -14.17 -1.04
C SER A 79 -4.59 -13.78 0.17
N LYS A 80 -4.45 -14.69 1.12
CA LYS A 80 -3.65 -14.54 2.35
C LYS A 80 -2.23 -14.09 2.08
N PHE A 81 -1.65 -14.47 0.94
CA PHE A 81 -0.30 -14.07 0.57
C PHE A 81 -0.20 -12.59 0.22
N TYR A 82 -1.21 -12.01 -0.43
CA TYR A 82 -1.25 -10.57 -0.69
C TYR A 82 -1.50 -9.76 0.59
N ILE A 83 -2.38 -10.24 1.48
CA ILE A 83 -2.61 -9.61 2.79
C ILE A 83 -1.30 -9.59 3.59
N ALA A 84 -0.63 -10.74 3.71
CA ALA A 84 0.65 -10.85 4.41
C ALA A 84 1.74 -9.98 3.76
N SER A 85 1.78 -9.92 2.42
CA SER A 85 2.74 -9.10 1.69
C SER A 85 2.57 -7.60 2.01
N ILE A 86 1.34 -7.08 2.00
CA ILE A 86 1.08 -5.68 2.36
C ILE A 86 1.53 -5.42 3.80
N ILE A 87 1.14 -6.26 4.77
CA ILE A 87 1.57 -6.13 6.17
C ILE A 87 3.10 -6.17 6.29
N GLY A 88 3.75 -7.02 5.51
CA GLY A 88 5.20 -7.09 5.42
C GLY A 88 5.84 -5.82 4.88
N MET A 89 5.23 -5.21 3.88
CA MET A 89 5.69 -3.94 3.29
C MET A 89 5.52 -2.76 4.26
N GLU A 90 4.39 -2.71 4.97
CA GLU A 90 4.01 -1.58 5.82
C GLU A 90 4.72 -1.58 7.17
N THR A 91 4.71 -2.71 7.87
CA THR A 91 5.18 -2.78 9.26
C THR A 91 6.22 -3.86 9.52
N ASN A 92 6.71 -4.53 8.44
CA ASN A 92 7.54 -5.73 8.59
C ASN A 92 6.90 -6.72 9.60
N TYR A 93 5.63 -7.05 9.34
CA TYR A 93 4.78 -7.96 10.15
C TYR A 93 4.58 -7.50 11.58
N GLY A 94 4.36 -6.20 11.78
CA GLY A 94 4.11 -5.59 13.08
C GLY A 94 5.36 -5.33 13.92
N SER A 95 6.56 -5.50 13.36
CA SER A 95 7.80 -5.21 14.09
C SER A 95 8.14 -3.71 14.14
N TYR A 96 7.54 -2.88 13.29
CA TYR A 96 7.79 -1.45 13.25
C TYR A 96 6.57 -0.65 12.75
N TYR A 97 6.01 0.19 13.62
CA TYR A 97 4.82 1.03 13.35
C TYR A 97 5.17 2.51 13.05
N GLY A 98 6.43 2.82 12.80
CA GLY A 98 6.90 4.19 12.65
C GLY A 98 7.44 4.78 13.94
N SER A 99 7.92 6.04 13.85
CA SER A 99 8.55 6.77 14.95
C SER A 99 8.00 8.19 15.11
N TYR A 100 6.86 8.46 14.51
CA TYR A 100 6.13 9.72 14.60
C TYR A 100 4.84 9.52 15.41
N ASN A 101 4.15 10.59 15.74
CA ASN A 101 2.76 10.52 16.17
C ASN A 101 1.86 11.11 15.08
N PRO A 102 0.63 10.60 14.89
CA PRO A 102 -0.22 11.06 13.80
C PRO A 102 -0.72 12.49 14.00
N LEU A 103 -0.88 12.96 15.26
CA LEU A 103 -1.37 14.30 15.53
C LEU A 103 -0.42 15.34 14.93
N ASP A 104 0.86 15.36 15.34
CA ASP A 104 1.82 16.36 14.88
C ASP A 104 2.07 16.27 13.37
N THR A 105 2.11 15.03 12.86
CA THR A 105 2.38 14.77 11.45
C THR A 105 1.26 15.30 10.55
N ILE A 106 0.01 14.95 10.86
CA ILE A 106 -1.15 15.34 10.06
C ILE A 106 -1.46 16.82 10.29
N PHE A 107 -1.34 17.32 11.54
CA PHE A 107 -1.44 18.76 11.86
C PHE A 107 -0.49 19.58 10.99
N THR A 108 0.79 19.23 10.96
CA THR A 108 1.79 19.94 10.15
C THR A 108 1.34 20.04 8.69
N ARG A 109 0.87 18.94 8.12
CA ARG A 109 0.45 18.89 6.72
C ARG A 109 -0.89 19.59 6.46
N ALA A 110 -1.78 19.64 7.45
CA ALA A 110 -3.07 20.32 7.34
C ALA A 110 -2.94 21.84 7.18
N PHE A 111 -1.80 22.41 7.58
CA PHE A 111 -1.50 23.85 7.46
C PHE A 111 -0.53 24.18 6.31
N GLU A 112 -0.12 23.21 5.49
CA GLU A 112 0.59 23.47 4.23
C GLU A 112 -0.34 24.10 3.18
N PRO A 113 0.19 24.84 2.18
CA PRO A 113 -0.61 25.32 1.05
C PRO A 113 -1.33 24.15 0.33
N ASN A 114 -2.58 24.36 -0.10
CA ASN A 114 -3.42 23.38 -0.79
C ASN A 114 -3.64 22.07 -0.01
N SER A 115 -3.83 22.17 1.29
CA SER A 115 -3.88 21.04 2.22
C SER A 115 -5.28 20.47 2.50
N ASN A 116 -6.29 20.73 1.67
CA ASN A 116 -7.67 20.26 1.90
C ASN A 116 -7.76 18.76 2.24
N PHE A 117 -6.92 17.93 1.61
CA PHE A 117 -6.85 16.51 1.93
C PHE A 117 -6.41 16.27 3.38
N TRP A 118 -5.34 16.93 3.82
CA TRP A 118 -4.78 16.75 5.17
C TRP A 118 -5.64 17.38 6.26
N GLN A 119 -6.38 18.44 5.94
CA GLN A 119 -7.39 19.00 6.85
C GLN A 119 -8.51 17.98 7.11
N LYS A 120 -8.96 17.28 6.06
CA LYS A 120 -9.92 16.17 6.21
C LYS A 120 -9.34 15.00 7.00
N GLU A 121 -8.07 14.63 6.75
CA GLU A 121 -7.40 13.58 7.53
C GLU A 121 -7.27 13.95 9.01
N LEU A 122 -7.02 15.23 9.34
CA LEU A 122 -6.99 15.69 10.72
C LEU A 122 -8.34 15.54 11.42
N ILE A 123 -9.43 15.87 10.73
CA ILE A 123 -10.79 15.65 11.23
C ILE A 123 -11.05 14.16 11.42
N GLN A 124 -10.66 13.32 10.46
CA GLN A 124 -10.80 11.88 10.57
C GLN A 124 -9.98 11.29 11.73
N LEU A 125 -8.82 11.87 12.03
CA LEU A 125 -8.02 11.50 13.19
C LEU A 125 -8.75 11.81 14.52
N PHE A 126 -9.42 12.95 14.61
CA PHE A 126 -10.19 13.30 15.82
C PHE A 126 -11.42 12.40 15.98
N ILE A 127 -12.14 12.11 14.89
CA ILE A 127 -13.26 11.15 14.89
C ILE A 127 -12.78 9.78 15.37
N LEU A 128 -11.65 9.30 14.83
CA LEU A 128 -11.02 8.05 15.21
C LEU A 128 -10.65 8.04 16.70
N SER A 129 -10.03 9.13 17.17
CA SER A 129 -9.60 9.29 18.56
C SER A 129 -10.78 9.25 19.53
N LYS A 130 -11.89 9.93 19.19
CA LYS A 130 -13.13 9.89 19.99
C LYS A 130 -13.73 8.49 19.99
N ARG A 131 -13.90 7.90 18.81
CA ARG A 131 -14.57 6.60 18.62
C ARG A 131 -13.90 5.47 19.39
N TYR A 132 -12.58 5.41 19.39
CA TYR A 132 -11.80 4.32 19.99
C TYR A 132 -11.02 4.75 21.24
N ASN A 133 -11.32 5.93 21.79
CA ASN A 133 -10.64 6.48 22.96
C ASN A 133 -9.11 6.48 22.83
N LEU A 134 -8.60 6.85 21.65
CA LEU A 134 -7.18 6.89 21.35
C LEU A 134 -6.59 8.28 21.63
N ASN A 135 -5.40 8.32 22.23
CA ASN A 135 -4.64 9.56 22.31
C ASN A 135 -3.71 9.67 21.08
N PRO A 136 -4.02 10.54 20.10
CA PRO A 136 -3.26 10.62 18.85
C PRO A 136 -1.83 11.15 19.02
N LYS A 137 -1.51 11.75 20.16
CA LYS A 137 -0.13 12.17 20.53
C LYS A 137 0.72 11.00 21.03
N LYS A 138 0.10 9.93 21.57
CA LYS A 138 0.78 8.81 22.21
C LYS A 138 0.95 7.58 21.32
N ILE A 139 0.19 7.46 20.24
CA ILE A 139 0.31 6.33 19.31
C ILE A 139 1.41 6.57 18.28
N LYS A 140 1.97 5.47 17.76
CA LYS A 140 3.01 5.52 16.72
C LYS A 140 2.40 5.56 15.34
N SER A 141 3.02 6.31 14.44
CA SER A 141 2.64 6.40 13.04
C SER A 141 3.84 6.53 12.11
N SER A 142 3.59 6.43 10.80
CA SER A 142 4.56 6.85 9.79
C SER A 142 4.75 8.37 9.78
N TRP A 143 5.68 8.83 8.97
CA TRP A 143 5.90 10.26 8.70
C TRP A 143 4.68 10.94 8.00
N SER A 144 3.76 10.17 7.44
CA SER A 144 2.50 10.66 6.86
C SER A 144 1.30 10.49 7.78
N GLY A 145 1.49 10.02 9.02
CA GLY A 145 0.42 9.82 9.99
C GLY A 145 -0.35 8.51 9.81
N ALA A 146 0.17 7.56 9.04
CA ALA A 146 -0.45 6.25 8.88
C ALA A 146 -0.24 5.37 10.12
N ILE A 147 -1.27 4.61 10.51
CA ILE A 147 -1.43 3.98 11.83
C ILE A 147 -1.68 2.47 11.67
N GLY A 148 -1.17 1.69 12.62
CA GLY A 148 -1.52 0.29 12.82
C GLY A 148 -0.81 -0.68 11.88
N LEU A 149 -1.20 -1.96 11.94
CA LEU A 149 -0.55 -3.07 11.26
C LEU A 149 -0.49 -2.89 9.74
N GLY A 150 -1.57 -2.36 9.15
CA GLY A 150 -1.68 -2.05 7.71
C GLY A 150 -1.31 -0.60 7.36
N GLN A 151 -0.84 0.23 8.31
CA GLN A 151 -0.47 1.62 8.07
C GLN A 151 -1.58 2.43 7.38
N PHE A 152 -2.79 2.41 7.94
CA PHE A 152 -3.92 3.17 7.44
C PHE A 152 -3.84 4.64 7.83
N ILE A 153 -4.07 5.56 6.88
CA ILE A 153 -4.38 6.95 7.22
C ILE A 153 -5.75 7.01 7.92
N PRO A 154 -6.04 8.05 8.72
CA PRO A 154 -7.25 8.09 9.53
C PRO A 154 -8.55 7.84 8.79
N SER A 155 -8.72 8.40 7.60
CA SER A 155 -9.90 8.15 6.77
C SER A 155 -10.03 6.69 6.34
N SER A 156 -8.92 6.04 6.01
CA SER A 156 -8.92 4.62 5.67
C SER A 156 -9.20 3.74 6.88
N TYR A 157 -8.67 4.10 8.05
CA TYR A 157 -8.99 3.41 9.30
C TYR A 157 -10.49 3.46 9.59
N ASN A 158 -11.11 4.65 9.52
CA ASN A 158 -12.53 4.82 9.75
C ASN A 158 -13.41 4.08 8.72
N ALA A 159 -12.96 4.01 7.46
CA ALA A 159 -13.75 3.46 6.36
C ALA A 159 -13.59 1.93 6.21
N TYR A 160 -12.42 1.38 6.50
CA TYR A 160 -12.07 -0.01 6.20
C TYR A 160 -11.67 -0.83 7.41
N GLY A 161 -11.54 -0.22 8.60
CA GLY A 161 -11.28 -0.94 9.83
C GLY A 161 -12.41 -1.92 10.15
N VAL A 162 -12.06 -3.14 10.57
CA VAL A 162 -12.98 -4.23 10.91
C VAL A 162 -12.68 -4.70 12.33
N ASP A 163 -13.69 -4.76 13.18
CA ASP A 163 -13.67 -5.48 14.46
C ASP A 163 -13.86 -6.97 14.14
N TYR A 164 -12.75 -7.67 13.93
CA TYR A 164 -12.80 -9.05 13.47
C TYR A 164 -12.78 -10.09 14.60
N ASP A 165 -12.27 -9.70 15.76
CA ASP A 165 -12.34 -10.49 16.99
C ASP A 165 -13.67 -10.27 17.76
N LEU A 166 -14.53 -9.37 17.26
CA LEU A 166 -15.89 -9.08 17.77
C LEU A 166 -15.90 -8.60 19.23
N ASN A 167 -14.85 -7.89 19.66
CA ASN A 167 -14.74 -7.34 21.00
C ASN A 167 -15.42 -5.96 21.15
N GLY A 168 -15.96 -5.39 20.06
CA GLY A 168 -16.64 -4.10 20.01
C GLY A 168 -15.73 -2.91 19.68
N ILE A 169 -14.44 -3.15 19.42
CA ILE A 169 -13.44 -2.12 19.14
C ILE A 169 -12.62 -2.53 17.93
N VAL A 170 -12.49 -1.65 16.94
CA VAL A 170 -11.50 -1.86 15.86
C VAL A 170 -10.13 -1.42 16.37
N ASP A 171 -9.24 -2.37 16.64
CA ASP A 171 -7.86 -2.10 17.13
C ASP A 171 -6.79 -2.52 16.12
N LEU A 172 -6.44 -1.64 15.19
CA LEU A 172 -5.38 -1.89 14.22
C LEU A 172 -3.95 -1.77 14.81
N LEU A 173 -3.83 -1.40 16.08
CA LEU A 173 -2.54 -1.27 16.78
C LEU A 173 -2.19 -2.55 17.58
N GLY A 174 -3.16 -3.15 18.24
CA GLY A 174 -2.98 -4.30 19.15
C GLY A 174 -3.52 -5.62 18.62
N SER A 175 -4.68 -5.63 17.94
CA SER A 175 -5.31 -6.84 17.41
C SER A 175 -4.73 -7.24 16.06
N LYS A 176 -4.27 -8.49 15.95
CA LYS A 176 -3.85 -9.07 14.67
C LYS A 176 -5.04 -9.44 13.80
N GLU A 177 -6.11 -9.87 14.44
CA GLU A 177 -7.37 -10.19 13.83
C GLU A 177 -7.91 -8.99 13.05
N ASP A 178 -8.05 -7.87 13.71
CA ASP A 178 -8.55 -6.64 13.12
C ASP A 178 -7.61 -6.11 12.03
N GLY A 179 -6.31 -6.13 12.30
CA GLY A 179 -5.31 -5.64 11.35
C GLY A 179 -5.26 -6.44 10.05
N ILE A 180 -5.29 -7.77 10.12
CA ILE A 180 -5.29 -8.68 8.96
C ILE A 180 -6.59 -8.53 8.18
N ALA A 181 -7.74 -8.58 8.88
CA ALA A 181 -9.05 -8.45 8.24
C ALA A 181 -9.27 -7.07 7.62
N SER A 182 -8.79 -6.00 8.25
CA SER A 182 -8.90 -4.64 7.70
C SER A 182 -8.10 -4.46 6.42
N VAL A 183 -6.91 -5.05 6.31
CA VAL A 183 -6.14 -5.05 5.05
C VAL A 183 -6.90 -5.80 3.96
N ALA A 184 -7.50 -6.94 4.27
CA ALA A 184 -8.33 -7.71 3.34
C ALA A 184 -9.57 -6.91 2.91
N ASN A 185 -10.29 -6.31 3.86
CA ASN A 185 -11.45 -5.47 3.60
C ASN A 185 -11.11 -4.27 2.71
N TYR A 186 -9.97 -3.61 2.97
CA TYR A 186 -9.51 -2.51 2.11
C TYR A 186 -9.40 -2.95 0.65
N LEU A 187 -8.72 -4.07 0.40
CA LEU A 187 -8.53 -4.57 -0.97
C LEU A 187 -9.85 -4.97 -1.61
N GLN A 188 -10.72 -5.70 -0.90
CA GLN A 188 -12.04 -6.09 -1.37
C GLN A 188 -12.90 -4.87 -1.73
N ALA A 189 -13.03 -3.92 -0.81
CA ALA A 189 -13.81 -2.70 -1.00
C ALA A 189 -13.29 -1.83 -2.16
N ASN A 190 -12.01 -1.95 -2.47
CA ASN A 190 -11.38 -1.27 -3.60
C ASN A 190 -11.41 -2.06 -4.92
N GLY A 191 -12.13 -3.17 -4.98
CA GLY A 191 -12.41 -3.91 -6.20
C GLY A 191 -11.49 -5.10 -6.46
N TRP A 192 -10.92 -5.70 -5.41
CA TRP A 192 -10.17 -6.95 -5.54
C TRP A 192 -11.04 -8.07 -6.14
N ILE A 193 -10.53 -8.74 -7.15
CA ILE A 193 -11.19 -9.84 -7.81
C ILE A 193 -10.63 -11.15 -7.29
N LYS A 194 -11.49 -11.93 -6.61
CA LYS A 194 -11.12 -13.23 -6.04
C LYS A 194 -10.56 -14.17 -7.11
N GLY A 195 -9.47 -14.85 -6.79
CA GLY A 195 -8.84 -15.85 -7.65
C GLY A 195 -8.07 -15.28 -8.85
N LYS A 196 -8.02 -13.95 -9.03
CA LYS A 196 -7.22 -13.32 -10.08
C LYS A 196 -5.85 -12.89 -9.54
N ILE A 197 -4.81 -13.16 -10.33
CA ILE A 197 -3.44 -12.71 -10.04
C ILE A 197 -3.33 -11.19 -10.27
N ALA A 198 -2.43 -10.51 -9.54
CA ALA A 198 -2.22 -9.08 -9.72
C ALA A 198 -1.35 -8.77 -10.94
N ALA A 199 -0.28 -9.51 -11.15
CA ALA A 199 0.60 -9.34 -12.31
C ALA A 199 1.19 -10.69 -12.73
N ILE A 200 1.71 -10.75 -13.93
CA ILE A 200 2.55 -11.85 -14.41
C ILE A 200 3.81 -11.28 -15.05
N GLN A 201 4.93 -11.96 -14.89
CA GLN A 201 6.11 -11.75 -15.72
C GLN A 201 5.94 -12.54 -16.99
N ILE A 202 6.27 -11.94 -18.12
CA ILE A 202 6.31 -12.64 -19.41
C ILE A 202 7.72 -12.57 -19.99
N ASP A 203 8.10 -13.63 -20.69
CA ASP A 203 9.29 -13.63 -21.52
C ASP A 203 8.97 -12.96 -22.84
N PHE A 204 9.85 -12.12 -23.33
CA PHE A 204 9.69 -11.40 -24.58
C PHE A 204 11.03 -11.25 -25.30
N ASN A 205 10.97 -11.07 -26.59
CA ASN A 205 12.10 -10.81 -27.46
C ASN A 205 11.98 -9.40 -28.09
N GLY A 206 12.98 -9.01 -28.88
CA GLY A 206 12.97 -7.75 -29.59
C GLY A 206 13.94 -6.71 -29.01
N ASP A 207 13.79 -5.47 -29.44
CA ASP A 207 14.74 -4.37 -29.21
C ASP A 207 14.74 -3.85 -27.74
N PHE A 208 13.77 -4.29 -26.93
CA PHE A 208 13.62 -3.81 -25.55
C PHE A 208 14.26 -4.75 -24.51
N THR A 209 14.95 -5.79 -24.95
CA THR A 209 15.76 -6.64 -24.06
C THR A 209 17.06 -5.92 -23.71
N ASN A 210 17.55 -6.10 -22.47
CA ASN A 210 18.84 -5.55 -21.99
C ASN A 210 18.92 -4.01 -21.94
N LEU A 211 17.80 -3.32 -21.73
CA LEU A 211 17.80 -1.87 -21.53
C LEU A 211 18.17 -1.48 -20.10
N SER A 212 18.91 -0.39 -19.95
CA SER A 212 19.07 0.30 -18.68
C SER A 212 17.78 1.01 -18.26
N GLU A 213 17.65 1.36 -16.97
CA GLU A 213 16.48 2.12 -16.49
C GLU A 213 16.34 3.47 -17.19
N ASP A 214 17.45 4.15 -17.49
CA ASP A 214 17.45 5.42 -18.24
C ASP A 214 16.93 5.20 -19.66
N GLN A 215 17.38 4.18 -20.34
CA GLN A 215 16.89 3.85 -21.70
C GLN A 215 15.40 3.49 -21.68
N ILE A 216 14.91 2.77 -20.65
CA ILE A 216 13.49 2.48 -20.50
C ILE A 216 12.67 3.77 -20.33
N ASN A 217 13.18 4.72 -19.54
CA ASN A 217 12.51 5.99 -19.28
C ASN A 217 12.48 6.91 -20.53
N GLU A 218 13.41 6.73 -21.45
CA GLU A 218 13.52 7.48 -22.71
C GLU A 218 12.74 6.86 -23.88
N LEU A 219 12.14 5.67 -23.69
CA LEU A 219 11.35 5.02 -24.73
C LEU A 219 10.16 5.89 -25.17
N ASN A 220 10.08 6.17 -26.45
CA ASN A 220 8.96 6.89 -27.05
C ASN A 220 7.92 5.90 -27.59
N LEU A 221 7.00 5.49 -26.75
CA LEU A 221 5.91 4.56 -27.06
C LEU A 221 4.57 5.30 -27.12
N PRO A 222 3.56 4.77 -27.84
CA PRO A 222 2.22 5.37 -27.91
C PRO A 222 1.43 5.27 -26.57
N PHE A 223 2.04 4.74 -25.53
CA PHE A 223 1.50 4.59 -24.18
C PHE A 223 2.61 4.76 -23.13
N GLU A 224 2.25 5.05 -21.90
CA GLU A 224 3.20 5.16 -20.78
C GLU A 224 3.49 3.79 -20.18
N LEU A 225 4.77 3.42 -20.11
CA LEU A 225 5.26 2.30 -19.31
C LEU A 225 5.31 2.69 -17.83
N ASN A 226 5.29 1.70 -16.97
CA ASN A 226 5.49 1.86 -15.52
C ASN A 226 4.44 2.74 -14.83
N ASN A 227 3.36 3.08 -15.52
CA ASN A 227 2.24 3.84 -14.99
C ASN A 227 1.02 2.92 -14.80
N PHE A 228 0.64 2.70 -13.54
CA PHE A 228 -0.55 1.87 -13.21
C PHE A 228 -1.87 2.39 -13.76
N ARG A 229 -1.92 3.65 -14.21
CA ARG A 229 -3.10 4.24 -14.86
C ARG A 229 -3.22 3.85 -16.33
N THR A 230 -2.11 3.48 -16.97
CA THR A 230 -2.12 2.98 -18.34
C THR A 230 -2.91 1.69 -18.40
N LYS A 231 -3.85 1.63 -19.35
CA LYS A 231 -4.70 0.48 -19.61
C LYS A 231 -4.75 0.24 -21.11
N ILE A 232 -4.04 -0.76 -21.57
CA ILE A 232 -3.94 -1.14 -22.99
C ILE A 232 -4.23 -2.63 -23.15
N TYR A 233 -4.54 -3.06 -24.35
CA TYR A 233 -4.53 -4.47 -24.70
C TYR A 233 -3.10 -4.94 -24.99
N ALA A 234 -2.82 -6.21 -24.76
CA ALA A 234 -1.50 -6.80 -24.99
C ALA A 234 -1.03 -6.67 -26.46
N GLU A 235 -1.97 -6.63 -27.40
CA GLU A 235 -1.67 -6.39 -28.82
C GLU A 235 -1.04 -5.02 -29.08
N GLU A 236 -1.31 -4.02 -28.26
CA GLU A 236 -0.65 -2.70 -28.40
C GLU A 236 0.84 -2.77 -28.03
N LEU A 237 1.21 -3.64 -27.06
CA LEU A 237 2.61 -3.94 -26.79
C LEU A 237 3.27 -4.64 -28.00
N LYS A 238 2.59 -5.66 -28.56
CA LYS A 238 3.10 -6.38 -29.74
C LYS A 238 3.31 -5.43 -30.93
N LYS A 239 2.37 -4.52 -31.19
CA LYS A 239 2.50 -3.48 -32.22
C LYS A 239 3.64 -2.50 -31.95
N ALA A 240 3.98 -2.28 -30.71
CA ALA A 240 5.09 -1.41 -30.30
C ALA A 240 6.46 -2.11 -30.34
N GLY A 241 6.53 -3.41 -30.70
CA GLY A 241 7.79 -4.14 -30.86
C GLY A 241 8.15 -5.09 -29.73
N PHE A 242 7.24 -5.33 -28.77
CA PHE A 242 7.43 -6.38 -27.77
C PHE A 242 6.96 -7.71 -28.37
N ASP A 243 7.87 -8.63 -28.61
CA ASP A 243 7.57 -9.93 -29.19
C ASP A 243 7.39 -11.00 -28.11
N PHE A 244 6.17 -11.51 -27.94
CA PHE A 244 5.79 -12.60 -27.03
C PHE A 244 4.61 -13.39 -27.62
N GLU A 245 4.52 -14.67 -27.28
CA GLU A 245 3.56 -15.59 -27.90
C GLU A 245 2.18 -15.52 -27.24
N GLU A 246 2.10 -15.30 -25.91
CA GLU A 246 0.87 -15.40 -25.14
C GLU A 246 -0.18 -14.36 -25.56
N GLU A 247 -1.45 -14.75 -25.47
CA GLU A 247 -2.59 -13.88 -25.69
C GLU A 247 -3.27 -13.51 -24.37
N TYR A 248 -3.53 -12.21 -24.18
CA TYR A 248 -4.21 -11.68 -23.01
C TYR A 248 -5.37 -10.78 -23.46
N LEU A 249 -6.60 -11.20 -23.12
CA LEU A 249 -7.82 -10.50 -23.53
C LEU A 249 -8.21 -9.34 -22.60
N SER A 250 -7.58 -9.23 -21.45
CA SER A 250 -7.87 -8.15 -20.48
C SER A 250 -6.96 -6.93 -20.68
N LEU A 251 -7.45 -5.76 -20.24
CA LEU A 251 -6.63 -4.56 -20.17
C LEU A 251 -5.51 -4.74 -19.14
N ILE A 252 -4.31 -4.39 -19.57
CA ILE A 252 -3.08 -4.49 -18.78
C ILE A 252 -2.47 -3.10 -18.49
N SER A 253 -1.69 -3.02 -17.43
CA SER A 253 -0.74 -1.94 -17.18
C SER A 253 0.67 -2.50 -17.42
N PRO A 254 1.37 -2.06 -18.48
CA PRO A 254 2.68 -2.61 -18.82
C PRO A 254 3.76 -2.04 -17.89
N ILE A 255 4.54 -2.93 -17.28
CA ILE A 255 5.62 -2.59 -16.36
C ILE A 255 6.92 -3.19 -16.90
N LEU A 256 7.80 -2.35 -17.42
CA LEU A 256 9.11 -2.72 -17.93
C LEU A 256 10.18 -2.23 -16.96
N VAL A 257 10.98 -3.14 -16.43
CA VAL A 257 11.96 -2.81 -15.39
C VAL A 257 13.32 -3.44 -15.69
N GLN A 258 14.39 -2.74 -15.36
CA GLN A 258 15.69 -3.36 -15.23
C GLN A 258 15.77 -4.02 -13.85
N GLN A 259 16.10 -5.29 -13.82
CA GLN A 259 16.28 -6.06 -12.58
C GLN A 259 17.48 -7.01 -12.77
N LYS A 260 18.54 -6.82 -11.99
CA LYS A 260 19.79 -7.61 -12.07
C LYS A 260 20.34 -7.67 -13.51
N ASP A 261 20.55 -6.52 -14.11
CA ASP A 261 21.08 -6.37 -15.49
C ASP A 261 20.21 -6.96 -16.62
N LEU A 262 19.01 -7.43 -16.32
CA LEU A 262 18.05 -7.92 -17.29
C LEU A 262 16.81 -7.04 -17.32
N THR A 263 16.30 -6.80 -18.52
CA THR A 263 14.99 -6.17 -18.67
C THR A 263 13.90 -7.22 -18.50
N LYS A 264 12.93 -6.92 -17.65
CA LYS A 264 11.77 -7.78 -17.36
C LYS A 264 10.48 -7.06 -17.65
N LEU A 265 9.58 -7.72 -18.35
CA LEU A 265 8.24 -7.20 -18.63
C LEU A 265 7.21 -7.88 -17.72
N TYR A 266 6.42 -7.06 -17.04
CA TYR A 266 5.27 -7.52 -16.26
C TYR A 266 3.99 -6.92 -16.84
N LEU A 267 2.94 -7.72 -16.86
CA LEU A 267 1.59 -7.30 -17.20
C LEU A 267 0.79 -7.19 -15.91
N GLY A 268 0.50 -5.97 -15.49
CA GLY A 268 -0.35 -5.69 -14.32
C GLY A 268 -1.82 -5.70 -14.69
N PHE A 269 -2.64 -6.50 -13.98
CA PHE A 269 -4.09 -6.66 -14.18
C PHE A 269 -4.91 -5.81 -13.19
N ASP A 270 -6.21 -6.08 -13.08
CA ASP A 270 -7.10 -5.33 -12.18
C ASP A 270 -6.64 -5.37 -10.72
N ASN A 271 -6.23 -6.51 -10.19
CA ASN A 271 -5.72 -6.62 -8.83
C ASN A 271 -4.40 -5.85 -8.60
N PHE A 272 -3.56 -5.71 -9.63
CA PHE A 272 -2.39 -4.83 -9.58
C PHE A 272 -2.82 -3.37 -9.35
N ARG A 273 -3.82 -2.92 -10.10
CA ARG A 273 -4.39 -1.58 -9.94
C ARG A 273 -5.08 -1.37 -8.58
N VAL A 274 -5.67 -2.42 -8.01
CA VAL A 274 -6.20 -2.38 -6.63
C VAL A 274 -5.09 -2.16 -5.62
N ILE A 275 -3.96 -2.86 -5.73
CA ILE A 275 -2.80 -2.64 -4.85
C ILE A 275 -2.31 -1.19 -4.95
N THR A 276 -2.35 -0.57 -6.13
CA THR A 276 -1.94 0.85 -6.27
C THR A 276 -2.90 1.84 -5.61
N LYS A 277 -4.08 1.44 -5.18
CA LYS A 277 -4.96 2.26 -4.34
C LYS A 277 -4.46 2.33 -2.90
N TYR A 278 -3.77 1.29 -2.43
CA TYR A 278 -3.12 1.28 -1.12
C TYR A 278 -1.93 2.25 -1.06
N ASN A 279 -1.06 2.15 -2.05
CA ASN A 279 0.02 3.13 -2.26
C ASN A 279 0.14 3.41 -3.77
N ARG A 280 0.01 4.69 -4.17
CA ARG A 280 -0.05 5.15 -5.58
C ARG A 280 1.29 5.04 -6.31
N SER A 281 1.84 3.83 -6.37
CA SER A 281 3.13 3.52 -6.96
C SER A 281 3.11 2.17 -7.66
N SER A 282 3.54 2.12 -8.93
CA SER A 282 3.75 0.85 -9.64
C SER A 282 4.89 0.04 -9.02
N LYS A 283 5.93 0.71 -8.49
CA LYS A 283 7.04 0.06 -7.77
C LYS A 283 6.53 -0.68 -6.53
N TYR A 284 5.67 0.00 -5.75
CA TYR A 284 5.04 -0.62 -4.58
C TYR A 284 4.19 -1.83 -4.97
N ALA A 285 3.31 -1.68 -5.95
CA ALA A 285 2.42 -2.76 -6.36
C ALA A 285 3.18 -3.98 -6.88
N LEU A 286 4.25 -3.77 -7.65
CA LEU A 286 5.10 -4.86 -8.12
C LEU A 286 5.85 -5.54 -6.96
N ALA A 287 6.38 -4.77 -6.00
CA ALA A 287 7.04 -5.34 -4.83
C ALA A 287 6.08 -6.16 -3.95
N VAL A 288 4.85 -5.67 -3.73
CA VAL A 288 3.79 -6.43 -3.04
C VAL A 288 3.50 -7.73 -3.79
N HIS A 289 3.35 -7.68 -5.12
CA HIS A 289 3.10 -8.86 -5.92
C HIS A 289 4.25 -9.88 -5.83
N GLN A 290 5.50 -9.45 -6.06
CA GLN A 290 6.66 -10.34 -5.99
C GLN A 290 6.82 -10.94 -4.59
N LEU A 291 6.66 -10.14 -3.53
CA LEU A 291 6.72 -10.63 -2.16
C LEU A 291 5.63 -11.67 -1.87
N ALA A 292 4.39 -11.43 -2.36
CA ALA A 292 3.30 -12.38 -2.19
C ALA A 292 3.58 -13.73 -2.88
N MET A 293 4.16 -13.69 -4.10
CA MET A 293 4.53 -14.91 -4.84
C MET A 293 5.66 -15.68 -4.14
N GLU A 294 6.68 -14.99 -3.67
CA GLU A 294 7.80 -15.61 -2.95
C GLU A 294 7.36 -16.19 -1.59
N ILE A 295 6.50 -15.50 -0.85
CA ILE A 295 5.91 -16.04 0.39
C ILE A 295 5.06 -17.28 0.07
N SER A 296 4.22 -17.23 -0.96
CA SER A 296 3.40 -18.37 -1.38
C SER A 296 4.24 -19.58 -1.75
N LYS A 297 5.25 -19.38 -2.59
CA LYS A 297 6.17 -20.44 -2.98
C LYS A 297 6.81 -21.09 -1.75
N LYS A 298 7.39 -20.28 -0.88
CA LYS A 298 8.09 -20.77 0.30
C LYS A 298 7.16 -21.36 1.38
N PHE A 299 5.91 -20.98 1.42
CA PHE A 299 4.92 -21.51 2.37
C PHE A 299 4.57 -22.97 2.07
N TYR A 300 4.59 -23.35 0.78
CA TYR A 300 4.29 -24.71 0.31
C TYR A 300 5.54 -25.61 0.12
N GLU A 301 6.77 -25.07 0.25
CA GLU A 301 8.02 -25.84 0.38
C GLU A 301 8.17 -26.45 1.79
#